data_4fb2fa3c97129c65ed102bcaf9c7bc78
#
_entry.id   4fb2fa3c97129c65ed102bcaf9c7bc78
#
_cell.length_a   1.000
_cell.length_b   1.000
_cell.length_c   1.000
_cell.angle_alpha   90.00
_cell.angle_beta   90.00
_cell.angle_gamma   90.00
#
_symmetry.space_group_name_H-M   'P 1'
#
loop_
_entity.id
_entity.type
_entity.pdbx_description
1 polymer ?
#
loop_
_entity_poly.entity_id
_entity_poly.type
_entity_poly.pdbx_seq_one_letter_code
_entity_poly.pdbx_strand_id
1 'polypeptide(L)'
;MIHLEGRTLIQLNNDIENDAVGPSTKDFEKIFYNPAMSGSRTRSIILMKYIIESGYLGKSEIYAIDGLAASGLRARRWLNELPEELVRRLKVTICDMNEKSIQGSLENHRLFPPRHGYGALEPKIGDLRTTILEQGWHWVDIDPFGSPMPFLDTAIQSLAKKAIIEISATDTAALSGSSKTALMRRYGARINPDNLAHDSGLRVLMACVARTAAKHGRVAKPLLSVWDSHHLRISVKISKSIERANQVEKNLGWRIKEPNEKEVLASMEEGLTPHSSTDSLPMHCFLPLSYPINRQDKRISGPLWIAPMGDSEVMANFTEEEVVTMCTTEYFKENPMNWSERDFEIEKRKIVRCIKNIKNESEIIEGEFLILTDDLASWRNVGSPPSPKKMVSKINEKGFKAALSHYPKPSFRTNAPWEVIIDVLEETQPPM
;
A
#
# COMPACT_ATOMS: atom_id res chain seq x y z
N MET A 1 -6.44 20.84 21.51
CA MET A 1 -4.97 20.74 21.25
C MET A 1 -4.73 20.87 19.75
N ILE A 2 -3.67 21.60 19.33
CA ILE A 2 -3.31 21.73 17.92
C ILE A 2 -2.15 20.76 17.62
N HIS A 3 -2.28 20.00 16.53
CA HIS A 3 -1.26 19.09 16.05
C HIS A 3 -0.81 19.50 14.64
N LEU A 4 0.44 19.21 14.32
CA LEU A 4 0.98 19.32 12.98
C LEU A 4 1.24 17.91 12.43
N GLU A 5 0.75 17.67 11.21
CA GLU A 5 1.14 16.50 10.44
C GLU A 5 1.51 16.94 9.02
N GLY A 6 2.74 16.69 8.62
CA GLY A 6 3.25 17.25 7.38
C GLY A 6 3.28 18.78 7.41
N ARG A 7 2.53 19.41 6.52
CA ARG A 7 2.32 20.88 6.51
C ARG A 7 0.94 21.29 6.99
N THR A 8 0.17 20.36 7.51
CA THR A 8 -1.25 20.57 7.82
C THR A 8 -1.48 20.59 9.32
N LEU A 9 -2.01 21.72 9.81
CA LEU A 9 -2.46 21.87 11.19
C LEU A 9 -3.84 21.24 11.37
N ILE A 10 -4.06 20.62 12.51
CA ILE A 10 -5.36 20.09 12.92
C ILE A 10 -5.60 20.41 14.40
N GLN A 11 -6.76 20.98 14.70
CA GLN A 11 -7.24 21.16 16.05
C GLN A 11 -8.16 19.99 16.42
N LEU A 12 -7.83 19.32 17.51
CA LEU A 12 -8.60 18.23 18.07
C LEU A 12 -9.12 18.65 19.45
N ASN A 13 -10.42 18.47 19.68
CA ASN A 13 -11.10 18.93 20.90
C ASN A 13 -10.89 18.01 22.11
N ASN A 14 -10.18 16.90 21.97
CA ASN A 14 -9.93 15.93 23.03
C ASN A 14 -8.45 15.57 23.09
N ASP A 15 -7.97 15.27 24.31
CA ASP A 15 -6.62 14.73 24.52
C ASP A 15 -6.47 13.42 23.74
N ILE A 16 -5.50 13.41 22.85
CA ILE A 16 -5.08 12.18 22.20
C ILE A 16 -4.28 11.42 23.26
N GLU A 17 -4.84 10.33 23.76
CA GLU A 17 -4.05 9.37 24.49
C GLU A 17 -2.98 8.84 23.54
N ASN A 18 -1.71 9.06 23.87
CA ASN A 18 -0.54 8.67 23.09
C ASN A 18 -0.35 7.14 22.93
N ASP A 19 -1.26 6.35 23.43
CA ASP A 19 -1.17 4.89 23.51
C ASP A 19 -2.09 4.13 22.55
N ALA A 20 -2.57 4.75 21.47
CA ALA A 20 -3.40 4.05 20.48
C ALA A 20 -2.58 3.06 19.64
N VAL A 21 -1.99 2.07 20.27
CA VAL A 21 -1.52 0.82 19.68
C VAL A 21 -2.70 -0.15 19.70
N GLY A 22 -3.54 -0.10 18.67
CA GLY A 22 -4.68 -1.03 18.56
C GLY A 22 -5.84 -0.47 17.72
N PRO A 23 -6.84 -1.31 17.40
CA PRO A 23 -8.04 -0.84 16.74
C PRO A 23 -8.78 0.13 17.68
N SER A 24 -8.91 1.37 17.26
CA SER A 24 -9.63 2.39 18.02
C SER A 24 -11.05 1.95 18.31
N THR A 25 -11.49 2.16 19.54
CA THR A 25 -12.88 2.02 19.91
C THR A 25 -13.73 3.02 19.11
N LYS A 26 -14.89 2.57 18.64
CA LYS A 26 -15.87 3.40 17.94
C LYS A 26 -16.53 4.39 18.93
N ASP A 27 -15.80 5.41 19.30
CA ASP A 27 -16.39 6.52 20.04
C ASP A 27 -16.94 7.53 19.02
N PHE A 28 -18.24 7.45 18.74
CA PHE A 28 -18.91 8.33 17.79
C PHE A 28 -19.01 9.79 18.27
N GLU A 29 -18.60 10.07 19.50
CA GLU A 29 -18.61 11.44 20.04
C GLU A 29 -17.32 12.19 19.72
N LYS A 30 -16.25 11.49 19.36
CA LYS A 30 -14.93 12.06 19.08
C LYS A 30 -14.59 12.02 17.60
N ILE A 31 -13.91 13.06 17.11
CA ILE A 31 -13.35 13.06 15.77
C ILE A 31 -12.15 12.12 15.77
N PHE A 32 -12.23 11.07 14.95
CA PHE A 32 -11.15 10.10 14.86
C PHE A 32 -9.90 10.69 14.17
N TYR A 33 -8.78 10.62 14.86
CA TYR A 33 -7.46 10.90 14.34
C TYR A 33 -6.47 9.81 14.79
N ASN A 34 -5.77 9.19 13.86
CA ASN A 34 -4.73 8.22 14.16
C ASN A 34 -3.38 8.71 13.59
N PRO A 35 -2.41 9.11 14.46
CA PRO A 35 -1.10 9.56 14.03
C PRO A 35 -0.26 8.45 13.37
N ALA A 36 -0.54 7.16 13.62
CA ALA A 36 0.12 6.05 12.94
C ALA A 36 -0.16 6.02 11.42
N MET A 37 -1.28 6.62 10.97
CA MET A 37 -1.64 6.74 9.55
C MET A 37 -0.91 7.88 8.82
N SER A 38 -0.07 8.67 9.49
CA SER A 38 0.68 9.79 8.90
C SER A 38 1.49 9.36 7.68
N GLY A 39 2.20 8.24 7.76
CA GLY A 39 2.97 7.69 6.63
C GLY A 39 2.09 7.32 5.43
N SER A 40 0.90 6.76 5.66
CA SER A 40 -0.08 6.47 4.61
C SER A 40 -0.52 7.74 3.88
N ARG A 41 -0.84 8.81 4.64
CA ARG A 41 -1.23 10.11 4.07
C ARG A 41 -0.09 10.76 3.30
N THR A 42 1.14 10.68 3.79
CA THR A 42 2.34 11.21 3.11
C THR A 42 2.58 10.49 1.77
N ARG A 43 2.52 9.16 1.75
CA ARG A 43 2.68 8.39 0.51
C ARG A 43 1.60 8.72 -0.53
N SER A 44 0.37 8.96 -0.08
CA SER A 44 -0.74 9.39 -0.96
C SER A 44 -0.45 10.72 -1.67
N ILE A 45 0.20 11.67 -0.99
CA ILE A 45 0.55 12.98 -1.56
C ILE A 45 1.61 12.84 -2.67
N ILE A 46 2.68 12.10 -2.41
CA ILE A 46 3.74 11.87 -3.40
C ILE A 46 3.17 11.15 -4.62
N LEU A 47 2.34 10.13 -4.41
CA LEU A 47 1.68 9.41 -5.48
C LEU A 47 0.76 10.33 -6.30
N MET A 48 -0.06 11.14 -5.63
CA MET A 48 -1.01 12.05 -6.30
C MET A 48 -0.29 13.08 -7.15
N LYS A 49 0.79 13.69 -6.63
CA LYS A 49 1.65 14.60 -7.40
C LYS A 49 2.12 13.93 -8.69
N TYR A 50 2.82 12.81 -8.57
CA TYR A 50 3.37 12.10 -9.73
C TYR A 50 2.29 11.74 -10.76
N ILE A 51 1.17 11.19 -10.33
CA ILE A 51 0.09 10.76 -11.23
C ILE A 51 -0.54 11.94 -11.97
N ILE A 52 -0.69 13.09 -11.33
CA ILE A 52 -1.22 14.28 -11.98
C ILE A 52 -0.21 14.86 -12.98
N GLU A 53 1.07 14.96 -12.59
CA GLU A 53 2.17 15.44 -13.44
C GLU A 53 2.43 14.54 -14.64
N SER A 54 2.28 13.22 -14.49
CA SER A 54 2.38 12.26 -15.60
C SER A 54 1.29 12.44 -16.68
N GLY A 55 0.28 13.26 -16.41
CA GLY A 55 -0.85 13.48 -17.30
C GLY A 55 -1.82 12.28 -17.42
N TYR A 56 -1.64 11.25 -16.57
CA TYR A 56 -2.50 10.07 -16.61
C TYR A 56 -3.98 10.41 -16.44
N LEU A 57 -4.31 11.32 -15.52
CA LEU A 57 -5.69 11.76 -15.27
C LEU A 57 -6.21 12.83 -16.25
N GLY A 58 -5.45 13.13 -17.28
CA GLY A 58 -5.79 14.19 -18.25
C GLY A 58 -5.39 15.58 -17.78
N LYS A 59 -5.89 16.62 -18.47
CA LYS A 59 -5.55 18.04 -18.19
C LYS A 59 -6.68 18.84 -17.55
N SER A 60 -7.89 18.26 -17.47
CA SER A 60 -9.08 18.90 -16.89
C SER A 60 -9.10 18.85 -15.37
N GLU A 61 -10.22 19.25 -14.78
CA GLU A 61 -10.49 19.10 -13.36
C GLU A 61 -10.40 17.62 -12.92
N ILE A 62 -9.93 17.42 -11.70
CA ILE A 62 -9.73 16.11 -11.10
C ILE A 62 -10.65 16.01 -9.86
N TYR A 63 -11.65 15.16 -9.96
CA TYR A 63 -12.56 14.87 -8.84
C TYR A 63 -11.95 13.81 -7.94
N ALA A 64 -11.62 14.20 -6.72
CA ALA A 64 -11.05 13.33 -5.68
C ALA A 64 -12.01 13.21 -4.50
N ILE A 65 -12.15 12.00 -3.95
CA ILE A 65 -12.96 11.75 -2.75
C ILE A 65 -12.13 11.05 -1.68
N ASP A 66 -12.09 11.66 -0.49
CA ASP A 66 -11.67 11.02 0.77
C ASP A 66 -12.92 10.38 1.37
N GLY A 67 -13.10 9.12 1.06
CA GLY A 67 -14.29 8.36 1.46
C GLY A 67 -14.06 7.70 2.82
N LEU A 68 -14.82 8.04 3.83
CA LEU A 68 -14.64 7.69 5.25
C LEU A 68 -13.61 8.63 5.91
N ALA A 69 -13.81 9.94 5.66
CA ALA A 69 -12.81 10.97 5.88
C ALA A 69 -12.44 11.23 7.36
N ALA A 70 -13.30 10.86 8.30
CA ALA A 70 -13.10 11.10 9.73
C ALA A 70 -12.67 12.57 10.02
N SER A 71 -11.41 12.80 10.42
CA SER A 71 -10.88 14.16 10.64
C SER A 71 -10.70 15.00 9.37
N GLY A 72 -10.89 14.43 8.17
CA GLY A 72 -10.63 15.07 6.88
C GLY A 72 -9.17 15.44 6.64
N LEU A 73 -8.26 14.93 7.47
CA LEU A 73 -6.85 15.34 7.43
C LEU A 73 -6.17 14.88 6.13
N ARG A 74 -6.52 13.72 5.57
CA ARG A 74 -5.99 13.25 4.29
C ARG A 74 -6.31 14.24 3.17
N ALA A 75 -7.57 14.58 3.00
CA ALA A 75 -8.04 15.54 2.00
C ALA A 75 -7.39 16.92 2.18
N ARG A 76 -7.29 17.39 3.44
CA ARG A 76 -6.64 18.67 3.75
C ARG A 76 -5.15 18.65 3.47
N ARG A 77 -4.45 17.52 3.68
CA ARG A 77 -3.05 17.36 3.31
C ARG A 77 -2.86 17.41 1.79
N TRP A 78 -3.74 16.81 1.00
CA TRP A 78 -3.71 16.96 -0.47
C TRP A 78 -3.76 18.44 -0.87
N LEU A 79 -4.65 19.24 -0.23
CA LEU A 79 -4.80 20.66 -0.54
C LEU A 79 -3.64 21.52 -0.02
N ASN A 80 -3.00 21.15 1.10
CA ASN A 80 -1.94 21.95 1.73
C ASN A 80 -0.52 21.63 1.21
N GLU A 81 -0.30 20.41 0.73
CA GLU A 81 1.04 19.87 0.48
C GLU A 81 1.34 19.68 -1.01
N LEU A 82 0.32 19.53 -1.85
CA LEU A 82 0.53 19.54 -3.30
C LEU A 82 0.89 20.94 -3.81
N PRO A 83 1.68 21.03 -4.91
CA PRO A 83 1.92 22.30 -5.60
C PRO A 83 0.62 23.01 -6.00
N GLU A 84 0.64 24.34 -5.93
CA GLU A 84 -0.54 25.18 -6.19
C GLU A 84 -1.19 24.90 -7.55
N GLU A 85 -0.39 24.77 -8.60
CA GLU A 85 -0.86 24.48 -9.97
C GLU A 85 -1.60 23.15 -10.08
N LEU A 86 -1.28 22.18 -9.22
CA LEU A 86 -2.00 20.90 -9.17
C LEU A 86 -3.29 21.05 -8.34
N VAL A 87 -3.23 21.75 -7.21
CA VAL A 87 -4.40 21.98 -6.35
C VAL A 87 -5.48 22.74 -7.08
N ARG A 88 -5.15 23.70 -7.95
CA ARG A 88 -6.13 24.44 -8.79
C ARG A 88 -7.00 23.53 -9.65
N ARG A 89 -6.55 22.32 -9.93
CA ARG A 89 -7.28 21.32 -10.72
C ARG A 89 -8.11 20.37 -9.85
N LEU A 90 -7.88 20.33 -8.54
CA LEU A 90 -8.54 19.40 -7.64
C LEU A 90 -9.91 19.92 -7.19
N LYS A 91 -10.90 19.03 -7.26
CA LYS A 91 -12.20 19.14 -6.61
C LYS A 91 -12.26 18.03 -5.57
N VAL A 92 -12.08 18.41 -4.30
CA VAL A 92 -11.92 17.45 -3.22
C VAL A 92 -13.21 17.34 -2.41
N THR A 93 -13.78 16.15 -2.40
CA THR A 93 -14.94 15.80 -1.58
C THR A 93 -14.48 15.00 -0.36
N ILE A 94 -15.03 15.32 0.79
CA ILE A 94 -14.92 14.52 2.02
C ILE A 94 -16.28 13.87 2.33
N CYS A 95 -16.28 12.57 2.59
CA CYS A 95 -17.49 11.82 2.90
C CYS A 95 -17.33 11.05 4.22
N ASP A 96 -18.28 11.20 5.11
CA ASP A 96 -18.39 10.41 6.35
C ASP A 96 -19.84 10.30 6.78
N MET A 97 -20.20 9.21 7.45
CA MET A 97 -21.51 9.04 8.05
C MET A 97 -21.69 9.90 9.32
N ASN A 98 -20.56 10.24 9.96
CA ASN A 98 -20.57 11.05 11.18
C ASN A 98 -20.55 12.54 10.84
N GLU A 99 -21.66 13.20 11.04
CA GLU A 99 -21.82 14.64 10.81
C GLU A 99 -20.81 15.48 11.60
N LYS A 100 -20.50 15.11 12.87
CA LYS A 100 -19.49 15.80 13.68
C LYS A 100 -18.11 15.76 13.05
N SER A 101 -17.75 14.63 12.41
CA SER A 101 -16.50 14.48 11.67
C SER A 101 -16.43 15.45 10.49
N ILE A 102 -17.49 15.56 9.70
CA ILE A 102 -17.57 16.49 8.56
C ILE A 102 -17.50 17.93 9.04
N GLN A 103 -18.28 18.31 10.05
CA GLN A 103 -18.27 19.66 10.63
C GLN A 103 -16.88 20.03 11.18
N GLY A 104 -16.25 19.13 11.94
CA GLY A 104 -14.92 19.35 12.48
C GLY A 104 -13.84 19.46 11.38
N SER A 105 -13.99 18.71 10.28
CA SER A 105 -13.10 18.80 9.11
C SER A 105 -13.20 20.17 8.43
N LEU A 106 -14.42 20.69 8.25
CA LEU A 106 -14.69 22.02 7.68
C LEU A 106 -14.19 23.14 8.61
N GLU A 107 -14.42 23.01 9.91
CA GLU A 107 -13.91 23.97 10.89
C GLU A 107 -12.38 24.03 10.86
N ASN A 108 -11.71 22.90 10.87
CA ASN A 108 -10.26 22.83 10.74
C ASN A 108 -9.76 23.41 9.41
N HIS A 109 -10.50 23.22 8.32
CA HIS A 109 -10.14 23.81 7.03
C HIS A 109 -10.28 25.34 7.05
N ARG A 110 -11.31 25.86 7.73
CA ARG A 110 -11.52 27.31 7.93
C ARG A 110 -10.46 27.95 8.85
N LEU A 111 -10.10 27.26 9.94
CA LEU A 111 -9.11 27.75 10.92
C LEU A 111 -7.69 27.74 10.35
N PHE A 112 -7.36 26.72 9.56
CA PHE A 112 -6.05 26.49 8.97
C PHE A 112 -6.18 26.26 7.46
N PRO A 113 -6.52 27.31 6.69
CA PRO A 113 -6.70 27.19 5.24
C PRO A 113 -5.39 26.87 4.53
N PRO A 114 -5.45 26.33 3.30
CA PRO A 114 -4.26 26.15 2.48
C PRO A 114 -3.51 27.47 2.26
N ARG A 115 -2.16 27.42 2.35
CA ARG A 115 -1.30 28.60 2.28
C ARG A 115 -1.45 29.42 1.00
N HIS A 116 -1.74 28.75 -0.12
CA HIS A 116 -1.93 29.39 -1.41
C HIS A 116 -3.37 29.89 -1.62
N GLY A 117 -4.28 29.68 -0.64
CA GLY A 117 -5.66 30.17 -0.71
C GLY A 117 -6.58 29.40 -1.66
N TYR A 118 -6.10 28.32 -2.30
CA TYR A 118 -6.89 27.47 -3.20
C TYR A 118 -7.26 26.15 -2.53
N GLY A 119 -8.32 25.53 -3.07
CA GLY A 119 -8.77 24.21 -2.64
C GLY A 119 -9.87 24.28 -1.59
N ALA A 120 -11.11 24.11 -2.05
CA ALA A 120 -12.28 23.94 -1.20
C ALA A 120 -12.50 22.45 -0.90
N LEU A 121 -13.08 22.17 0.26
CA LEU A 121 -13.61 20.85 0.60
C LEU A 121 -15.12 20.85 0.35
N GLU A 122 -15.59 19.89 -0.44
CA GLU A 122 -17.00 19.63 -0.62
C GLU A 122 -17.46 18.58 0.41
N PRO A 123 -18.34 18.93 1.36
CA PRO A 123 -18.77 17.98 2.38
C PRO A 123 -19.91 17.09 1.87
N LYS A 124 -19.87 15.82 2.24
CA LYS A 124 -20.96 14.86 2.08
C LYS A 124 -21.15 14.08 3.39
N ILE A 125 -22.35 14.22 3.97
CA ILE A 125 -22.75 13.45 5.15
C ILE A 125 -23.58 12.27 4.66
N GLY A 126 -23.08 11.05 4.85
CA GLY A 126 -23.81 9.85 4.43
C GLY A 126 -22.93 8.64 4.17
N ASP A 127 -23.56 7.61 3.67
CA ASP A 127 -22.87 6.36 3.30
C ASP A 127 -22.07 6.56 2.02
N LEU A 128 -20.76 6.25 2.08
CA LEU A 128 -19.87 6.31 0.92
C LEU A 128 -20.44 5.53 -0.28
N ARG A 129 -21.10 4.40 -0.05
CA ARG A 129 -21.64 3.55 -1.12
C ARG A 129 -22.72 4.24 -1.96
N THR A 130 -23.43 5.20 -1.39
CA THR A 130 -24.41 6.03 -2.09
C THR A 130 -23.76 7.26 -2.67
N THR A 131 -23.01 8.00 -1.87
CA THR A 131 -22.33 9.24 -2.28
C THR A 131 -21.40 9.05 -3.47
N ILE A 132 -20.67 7.93 -3.50
CA ILE A 132 -19.68 7.69 -4.54
C ILE A 132 -20.31 7.48 -5.93
N LEU A 133 -21.59 7.15 -6.01
CA LEU A 133 -22.33 6.96 -7.27
C LEU A 133 -22.84 8.26 -7.90
N GLU A 134 -22.73 9.40 -7.21
CA GLU A 134 -23.23 10.68 -7.69
C GLU A 134 -22.49 11.22 -8.92
N GLN A 135 -21.21 10.85 -9.10
CA GLN A 135 -20.41 11.29 -10.23
C GLN A 135 -19.27 10.33 -10.57
N GLY A 136 -18.51 10.64 -11.63
CA GLY A 136 -17.30 9.91 -12.00
C GLY A 136 -16.07 10.44 -11.26
N TRP A 137 -15.32 9.57 -10.57
CA TRP A 137 -14.17 9.95 -9.76
C TRP A 137 -12.85 9.63 -10.45
N HIS A 138 -11.90 10.54 -10.36
CA HIS A 138 -10.54 10.36 -10.83
C HIS A 138 -9.61 9.81 -9.74
N TRP A 139 -9.92 10.13 -8.47
CA TRP A 139 -9.18 9.64 -7.30
C TRP A 139 -10.15 9.26 -6.19
N VAL A 140 -10.04 8.04 -5.71
CA VAL A 140 -10.88 7.52 -4.61
C VAL A 140 -9.98 6.96 -3.53
N ASP A 141 -10.16 7.42 -2.30
CA ASP A 141 -9.55 6.83 -1.10
C ASP A 141 -10.61 6.08 -0.27
N ILE A 142 -10.35 4.82 0.05
CA ILE A 142 -11.19 3.96 0.88
C ILE A 142 -10.34 3.47 2.06
N ASP A 143 -10.54 4.08 3.21
CA ASP A 143 -9.78 3.79 4.44
C ASP A 143 -10.72 3.44 5.61
N PRO A 144 -11.42 2.29 5.58
CA PRO A 144 -12.40 1.89 6.58
C PRO A 144 -11.76 1.30 7.83
N PHE A 145 -12.51 1.28 8.92
CA PHE A 145 -12.27 0.31 9.98
C PHE A 145 -12.62 -1.10 9.49
N GLY A 146 -11.63 -1.98 9.46
CA GLY A 146 -11.80 -3.38 9.05
C GLY A 146 -11.63 -3.59 7.55
N SER A 147 -12.63 -4.20 6.92
CA SER A 147 -12.56 -4.63 5.52
C SER A 147 -13.07 -3.59 4.54
N PRO A 148 -12.36 -3.28 3.45
CA PRO A 148 -12.83 -2.38 2.40
C PRO A 148 -13.85 -3.03 1.45
N MET A 149 -14.05 -4.33 1.55
CA MET A 149 -14.89 -5.09 0.60
C MET A 149 -16.31 -4.56 0.43
N PRO A 150 -16.99 -4.03 1.48
CA PRO A 150 -18.34 -3.47 1.32
C PRO A 150 -18.43 -2.25 0.38
N PHE A 151 -17.33 -1.54 0.15
CA PHE A 151 -17.27 -0.32 -0.65
C PHE A 151 -16.72 -0.56 -2.06
N LEU A 152 -16.05 -1.68 -2.30
CA LEU A 152 -15.19 -1.89 -3.46
C LEU A 152 -15.96 -1.88 -4.78
N ASP A 153 -17.11 -2.55 -4.85
CA ASP A 153 -17.86 -2.70 -6.09
C ASP A 153 -18.43 -1.35 -6.57
N THR A 154 -19.10 -0.61 -5.68
CA THR A 154 -19.65 0.72 -5.99
C THR A 154 -18.55 1.73 -6.32
N ALA A 155 -17.43 1.67 -5.60
CA ALA A 155 -16.30 2.54 -5.87
C ALA A 155 -15.72 2.33 -7.27
N ILE A 156 -15.47 1.08 -7.66
CA ILE A 156 -14.94 0.76 -8.99
C ILE A 156 -15.93 1.10 -10.10
N GLN A 157 -17.22 0.90 -9.87
CA GLN A 157 -18.27 1.27 -10.81
C GLN A 157 -18.26 2.77 -11.14
N SER A 158 -18.08 3.61 -10.12
CA SER A 158 -18.14 5.08 -10.23
C SER A 158 -16.87 5.74 -10.75
N LEU A 159 -15.77 5.01 -10.95
CA LEU A 159 -14.52 5.59 -11.43
C LEU A 159 -14.62 6.19 -12.84
N ALA A 160 -13.90 7.26 -13.10
CA ALA A 160 -13.64 7.80 -14.42
C ALA A 160 -12.96 6.76 -15.35
N LYS A 161 -12.82 7.03 -16.65
CA LYS A 161 -12.15 6.10 -17.59
C LYS A 161 -10.71 5.78 -17.19
N LYS A 162 -10.02 6.76 -16.62
CA LYS A 162 -8.69 6.66 -16.02
C LYS A 162 -8.80 7.18 -14.61
N ALA A 163 -8.45 6.38 -13.64
CA ALA A 163 -8.58 6.72 -12.23
C ALA A 163 -7.53 6.03 -11.37
N ILE A 164 -7.37 6.54 -10.17
CA ILE A 164 -6.62 5.91 -9.08
C ILE A 164 -7.58 5.55 -7.96
N ILE A 165 -7.41 4.38 -7.40
CA ILE A 165 -8.08 3.98 -6.17
C ILE A 165 -7.04 3.57 -5.13
N GLU A 166 -7.10 4.16 -3.97
CA GLU A 166 -6.30 3.78 -2.81
C GLU A 166 -7.19 3.06 -1.80
N ILE A 167 -6.75 1.91 -1.35
CA ILE A 167 -7.57 1.01 -0.52
C ILE A 167 -6.75 0.55 0.66
N SER A 168 -7.26 0.81 1.87
CA SER A 168 -6.72 0.27 3.11
C SER A 168 -7.59 -0.83 3.68
N ALA A 169 -6.97 -1.78 4.37
CA ALA A 169 -7.62 -2.81 5.16
C ALA A 169 -6.95 -2.90 6.53
N THR A 170 -7.74 -2.81 7.58
CA THR A 170 -7.28 -2.94 8.97
C THR A 170 -7.70 -4.26 9.61
N ASP A 171 -8.40 -5.13 8.90
CA ASP A 171 -8.73 -6.49 9.34
C ASP A 171 -7.57 -7.47 9.08
N THR A 172 -6.40 -7.10 9.60
CA THR A 172 -5.14 -7.83 9.42
C THR A 172 -5.20 -9.27 9.92
N ALA A 173 -6.01 -9.58 10.92
CA ALA A 173 -6.23 -10.95 11.39
C ALA A 173 -6.84 -11.84 10.28
N ALA A 174 -7.72 -11.30 9.43
CA ALA A 174 -8.21 -12.02 8.26
C ALA A 174 -7.10 -12.13 7.20
N LEU A 175 -6.54 -11.00 6.78
CA LEU A 175 -5.57 -10.93 5.68
C LEU A 175 -4.19 -11.53 6.00
N SER A 176 -3.89 -11.84 7.28
CA SER A 176 -2.72 -12.65 7.66
C SER A 176 -3.01 -14.16 7.78
N GLY A 177 -4.25 -14.59 7.51
CA GLY A 177 -4.64 -15.99 7.63
C GLY A 177 -4.94 -16.48 9.05
N SER A 178 -4.78 -15.63 10.07
CA SER A 178 -5.07 -15.98 11.46
C SER A 178 -6.57 -16.24 11.67
N SER A 179 -7.44 -15.47 11.02
CA SER A 179 -8.89 -15.67 11.01
C SER A 179 -9.35 -16.26 9.67
N LYS A 180 -9.20 -17.58 9.50
CA LYS A 180 -9.47 -18.32 8.24
C LYS A 180 -10.91 -18.16 7.74
N THR A 181 -11.89 -18.20 8.65
CA THR A 181 -13.31 -18.08 8.31
C THR A 181 -13.65 -16.68 7.81
N ALA A 182 -13.10 -15.64 8.44
CA ALA A 182 -13.28 -14.25 8.01
C ALA A 182 -12.60 -14.00 6.66
N LEU A 183 -11.39 -14.51 6.46
CA LEU A 183 -10.65 -14.43 5.19
C LEU A 183 -11.45 -15.06 4.05
N MET A 184 -11.93 -16.30 4.24
CA MET A 184 -12.74 -16.97 3.22
C MET A 184 -14.04 -16.23 2.93
N ARG A 185 -14.76 -15.79 3.96
CA ARG A 185 -16.06 -15.11 3.80
C ARG A 185 -15.92 -13.73 3.12
N ARG A 186 -14.90 -12.94 3.48
CA ARG A 186 -14.73 -11.57 2.99
C ARG A 186 -13.99 -11.50 1.66
N TYR A 187 -12.94 -12.32 1.51
CA TYR A 187 -11.99 -12.21 0.41
C TYR A 187 -11.97 -13.42 -0.53
N GLY A 188 -12.65 -14.50 -0.16
CA GLY A 188 -12.73 -15.73 -0.97
C GLY A 188 -11.38 -16.45 -1.13
N ALA A 189 -10.47 -16.27 -0.17
CA ALA A 189 -9.11 -16.80 -0.24
C ALA A 189 -8.71 -17.54 1.04
N ARG A 190 -7.58 -18.24 0.96
CA ARG A 190 -6.89 -18.85 2.10
C ARG A 190 -5.46 -18.37 2.13
N ILE A 191 -4.91 -18.18 3.30
CA ILE A 191 -3.51 -17.83 3.51
C ILE A 191 -2.93 -18.79 4.55
N ASN A 192 -1.78 -19.36 4.23
CA ASN A 192 -0.96 -20.03 5.21
C ASN A 192 -0.37 -18.98 6.14
N PRO A 193 -0.55 -19.07 7.47
CA PRO A 193 -0.03 -18.11 8.44
C PRO A 193 1.49 -18.29 8.66
N ASP A 194 2.27 -18.04 7.63
CA ASP A 194 3.73 -17.94 7.63
C ASP A 194 4.19 -16.49 7.68
N ASN A 195 5.50 -16.26 7.64
CA ASN A 195 6.06 -14.92 7.70
C ASN A 195 5.74 -14.06 6.47
N LEU A 196 5.40 -14.67 5.33
CA LEU A 196 4.90 -14.01 4.12
C LEU A 196 3.38 -13.75 4.12
N ALA A 197 2.69 -14.03 5.23
CA ALA A 197 1.24 -13.89 5.33
C ALA A 197 0.75 -12.47 5.00
N HIS A 198 1.50 -11.43 5.37
CA HIS A 198 1.12 -10.04 5.06
C HIS A 198 1.31 -9.68 3.58
N ASP A 199 2.38 -10.16 2.93
CA ASP A 199 2.53 -10.03 1.47
C ASP A 199 1.39 -10.78 0.76
N SER A 200 1.08 -11.99 1.22
CA SER A 200 -0.07 -12.76 0.69
C SER A 200 -1.39 -12.02 0.93
N GLY A 201 -1.55 -11.32 2.06
CA GLY A 201 -2.73 -10.50 2.34
C GLY A 201 -2.88 -9.32 1.38
N LEU A 202 -1.80 -8.60 1.10
CA LEU A 202 -1.77 -7.54 0.08
C LEU A 202 -2.14 -8.10 -1.31
N ARG A 203 -1.61 -9.26 -1.68
CA ARG A 203 -1.91 -9.94 -2.94
C ARG A 203 -3.35 -10.44 -3.02
N VAL A 204 -3.92 -10.91 -1.92
CA VAL A 204 -5.36 -11.27 -1.83
C VAL A 204 -6.23 -10.01 -2.00
N LEU A 205 -5.90 -8.93 -1.33
CA LEU A 205 -6.61 -7.65 -1.48
C LEU A 205 -6.56 -7.16 -2.93
N MET A 206 -5.37 -7.19 -3.56
CA MET A 206 -5.19 -6.82 -4.96
C MET A 206 -5.99 -7.73 -5.91
N ALA A 207 -6.03 -9.04 -5.67
CA ALA A 207 -6.82 -9.97 -6.44
C ALA A 207 -8.33 -9.66 -6.37
N CYS A 208 -8.83 -9.24 -5.21
CA CYS A 208 -10.22 -8.78 -5.06
C CYS A 208 -10.48 -7.52 -5.89
N VAL A 209 -9.57 -6.53 -5.84
CA VAL A 209 -9.69 -5.31 -6.64
C VAL A 209 -9.66 -5.63 -8.13
N ALA A 210 -8.72 -6.45 -8.58
CA ALA A 210 -8.57 -6.82 -10.00
C ALA A 210 -9.82 -7.55 -10.53
N ARG A 211 -10.34 -8.53 -9.79
CA ARG A 211 -11.56 -9.25 -10.17
C ARG A 211 -12.78 -8.34 -10.19
N THR A 212 -12.90 -7.44 -9.22
CA THR A 212 -14.00 -6.47 -9.21
C THR A 212 -13.88 -5.48 -10.36
N ALA A 213 -12.67 -5.00 -10.66
CA ALA A 213 -12.44 -4.12 -11.81
C ALA A 213 -12.80 -4.83 -13.14
N ALA A 214 -12.43 -6.10 -13.29
CA ALA A 214 -12.75 -6.88 -14.48
C ALA A 214 -14.26 -7.03 -14.72
N LYS A 215 -15.07 -7.22 -13.67
CA LYS A 215 -16.55 -7.24 -13.78
C LYS A 215 -17.12 -5.98 -14.43
N HIS A 216 -16.46 -4.85 -14.22
CA HIS A 216 -16.83 -3.55 -14.80
C HIS A 216 -16.07 -3.23 -16.11
N GLY A 217 -15.44 -4.21 -16.75
CA GLY A 217 -14.64 -4.03 -17.98
C GLY A 217 -13.44 -3.11 -17.78
N ARG A 218 -12.84 -3.13 -16.59
CA ARG A 218 -11.69 -2.31 -16.20
C ARG A 218 -10.49 -3.18 -15.87
N VAL A 219 -9.31 -2.59 -16.01
CA VAL A 219 -8.02 -3.20 -15.67
C VAL A 219 -7.45 -2.50 -14.45
N ALA A 220 -6.99 -3.28 -13.51
CA ALA A 220 -6.30 -2.82 -12.32
C ALA A 220 -4.81 -3.13 -12.42
N LYS A 221 -3.93 -2.12 -12.17
CA LYS A 221 -2.48 -2.27 -12.07
C LYS A 221 -2.01 -1.70 -10.73
N PRO A 222 -1.33 -2.46 -9.87
CA PRO A 222 -0.75 -1.93 -8.64
C PRO A 222 0.29 -0.85 -8.95
N LEU A 223 0.31 0.21 -8.17
CA LEU A 223 1.30 1.28 -8.22
C LEU A 223 2.24 1.22 -7.03
N LEU A 224 1.67 0.98 -5.85
CA LEU A 224 2.39 0.81 -4.59
C LEU A 224 1.56 -0.04 -3.66
N SER A 225 2.17 -1.00 -2.99
CA SER A 225 1.56 -1.84 -1.97
C SER A 225 2.38 -1.75 -0.70
N VAL A 226 1.76 -1.39 0.40
CA VAL A 226 2.42 -1.15 1.68
C VAL A 226 1.77 -1.98 2.76
N TRP A 227 2.61 -2.66 3.53
CA TRP A 227 2.24 -3.18 4.82
C TRP A 227 2.88 -2.29 5.89
N ASP A 228 2.06 -1.69 6.72
CA ASP A 228 2.51 -0.76 7.75
C ASP A 228 1.81 -1.09 9.07
N SER A 229 2.54 -1.74 9.99
CA SER A 229 2.06 -2.13 11.33
C SER A 229 0.71 -2.86 11.31
N HIS A 230 -0.39 -2.13 11.43
CA HIS A 230 -1.74 -2.68 11.60
C HIS A 230 -2.64 -2.52 10.38
N HIS A 231 -2.13 -2.04 9.25
CA HIS A 231 -2.92 -1.91 8.03
C HIS A 231 -2.14 -2.34 6.78
N LEU A 232 -2.89 -2.86 5.84
CA LEU A 232 -2.46 -3.15 4.48
C LEU A 232 -3.05 -2.09 3.58
N ARG A 233 -2.24 -1.50 2.69
CA ARG A 233 -2.70 -0.50 1.75
C ARG A 233 -2.16 -0.78 0.36
N ILE A 234 -3.04 -0.66 -0.64
CA ILE A 234 -2.68 -0.72 -2.05
C ILE A 234 -3.16 0.53 -2.76
N SER A 235 -2.32 1.07 -3.62
CA SER A 235 -2.63 2.15 -4.55
C SER A 235 -2.67 1.56 -5.96
N VAL A 236 -3.79 1.72 -6.65
CA VAL A 236 -4.09 0.97 -7.87
C VAL A 236 -4.54 1.91 -8.99
N LYS A 237 -3.90 1.79 -10.13
CA LYS A 237 -4.26 2.44 -11.38
C LYS A 237 -5.37 1.67 -12.06
N ILE A 238 -6.47 2.33 -12.37
CA ILE A 238 -7.64 1.74 -13.02
C ILE A 238 -7.86 2.37 -14.40
N SER A 239 -8.00 1.54 -15.41
CA SER A 239 -8.31 1.99 -16.77
C SER A 239 -9.40 1.13 -17.40
N LYS A 240 -10.23 1.72 -18.29
CA LYS A 240 -11.28 0.98 -19.00
C LYS A 240 -10.68 0.24 -20.20
N SER A 241 -10.81 -1.10 -20.22
CA SER A 241 -10.43 -1.96 -21.34
C SER A 241 -11.06 -3.34 -21.13
N ILE A 242 -12.11 -3.64 -21.89
CA ILE A 242 -12.81 -4.94 -21.82
C ILE A 242 -11.86 -6.07 -22.24
N GLU A 243 -11.12 -5.89 -23.33
CA GLU A 243 -10.17 -6.88 -23.84
C GLU A 243 -9.15 -7.34 -22.78
N ARG A 244 -8.50 -6.36 -22.11
CA ARG A 244 -7.54 -6.65 -21.05
C ARG A 244 -8.21 -7.13 -19.76
N ALA A 245 -9.42 -6.69 -19.47
CA ALA A 245 -10.18 -7.17 -18.32
C ALA A 245 -10.50 -8.67 -18.43
N ASN A 246 -10.76 -9.16 -19.64
CA ASN A 246 -10.96 -10.59 -19.91
C ASN A 246 -9.72 -11.47 -19.62
N GLN A 247 -8.56 -10.85 -19.45
CA GLN A 247 -7.29 -11.53 -19.16
C GLN A 247 -6.90 -11.47 -17.68
N VAL A 248 -7.81 -11.04 -16.79
CA VAL A 248 -7.52 -10.86 -15.36
C VAL A 248 -6.95 -12.13 -14.71
N GLU A 249 -7.39 -13.31 -15.15
CA GLU A 249 -6.95 -14.60 -14.62
C GLU A 249 -5.44 -14.85 -14.78
N LYS A 250 -4.80 -14.29 -15.81
CA LYS A 250 -3.35 -14.40 -16.02
C LYS A 250 -2.51 -13.84 -14.87
N ASN A 251 -3.08 -12.92 -14.09
CA ASN A 251 -2.43 -12.29 -12.96
C ASN A 251 -2.89 -12.88 -11.61
N LEU A 252 -3.69 -13.93 -11.64
CA LEU A 252 -4.20 -14.62 -10.46
C LEU A 252 -3.61 -16.01 -10.35
N GLY A 253 -3.39 -16.47 -9.13
CA GLY A 253 -2.83 -17.78 -8.90
C GLY A 253 -2.68 -18.13 -7.43
N TRP A 254 -1.72 -18.95 -7.18
CA TRP A 254 -1.45 -19.53 -5.88
C TRP A 254 0.00 -19.27 -5.48
N ARG A 255 0.26 -19.00 -4.22
CA ARG A 255 1.59 -19.10 -3.63
C ARG A 255 1.71 -20.45 -2.93
N ILE A 256 2.75 -21.19 -3.24
CA ILE A 256 3.05 -22.46 -2.59
C ILE A 256 4.37 -22.35 -1.81
N LYS A 257 4.37 -22.85 -0.57
CA LYS A 257 5.55 -22.96 0.27
C LYS A 257 6.20 -24.35 0.06
N GLU A 258 7.52 -24.39 -0.05
CA GLU A 258 8.28 -25.62 -0.24
C GLU A 258 7.72 -26.47 -1.40
N PRO A 259 7.72 -25.94 -2.63
CA PRO A 259 7.17 -26.62 -3.80
C PRO A 259 7.99 -27.87 -4.14
N ASN A 260 7.33 -28.85 -4.75
CA ASN A 260 8.00 -29.98 -5.37
C ASN A 260 8.44 -29.67 -6.82
N GLU A 261 9.21 -30.57 -7.46
CA GLU A 261 9.72 -30.36 -8.81
C GLU A 261 8.62 -30.05 -9.85
N LYS A 262 7.48 -30.75 -9.79
CA LYS A 262 6.37 -30.52 -10.74
C LYS A 262 5.77 -29.13 -10.58
N GLU A 263 5.66 -28.65 -9.36
CA GLU A 263 5.15 -27.32 -9.02
C GLU A 263 6.14 -26.23 -9.49
N VAL A 264 7.43 -26.47 -9.32
CA VAL A 264 8.48 -25.57 -9.83
C VAL A 264 8.50 -25.52 -11.34
N LEU A 265 8.43 -26.67 -12.03
CA LEU A 265 8.37 -26.72 -13.49
C LEU A 265 7.16 -25.95 -14.03
N ALA A 266 5.97 -26.16 -13.45
CA ALA A 266 4.77 -25.43 -13.84
C ALA A 266 4.91 -23.90 -13.61
N SER A 267 5.59 -23.48 -12.55
CA SER A 267 5.90 -22.08 -12.28
C SER A 267 6.85 -21.49 -13.33
N MET A 268 7.86 -22.24 -13.73
CA MET A 268 8.85 -21.84 -14.74
C MET A 268 8.24 -21.74 -16.14
N GLU A 269 7.39 -22.70 -16.53
CA GLU A 269 6.68 -22.70 -17.83
C GLU A 269 5.84 -21.44 -18.03
N GLU A 270 5.26 -20.90 -16.95
CA GLU A 270 4.48 -19.67 -16.96
C GLU A 270 5.32 -18.39 -16.69
N GLY A 271 6.66 -18.55 -16.55
CA GLY A 271 7.55 -17.43 -16.27
C GLY A 271 7.37 -16.80 -14.88
N LEU A 272 6.79 -17.53 -13.94
CA LEU A 272 6.48 -17.05 -12.57
C LEU A 272 7.63 -17.25 -11.59
N THR A 273 8.66 -17.95 -11.95
CA THR A 273 9.83 -18.22 -11.10
C THR A 273 11.09 -18.15 -11.95
N PRO A 274 12.04 -17.26 -11.65
CA PRO A 274 13.34 -17.18 -12.33
C PRO A 274 14.26 -18.30 -11.81
N HIS A 275 13.93 -19.54 -12.12
CA HIS A 275 14.67 -20.70 -11.67
C HIS A 275 15.35 -21.35 -12.88
N SER A 276 16.64 -21.63 -12.76
CA SER A 276 17.42 -22.19 -13.88
C SER A 276 17.46 -23.72 -13.87
N SER A 277 17.17 -24.34 -12.72
CA SER A 277 17.17 -25.78 -12.58
C SER A 277 16.24 -26.26 -11.45
N THR A 278 15.93 -27.55 -11.44
CA THR A 278 15.20 -28.21 -10.34
C THR A 278 16.13 -28.79 -9.28
N ASP A 279 17.44 -28.66 -9.43
CA ASP A 279 18.42 -29.20 -8.49
C ASP A 279 18.37 -28.51 -7.14
N SER A 280 17.94 -27.23 -7.12
CA SER A 280 17.73 -26.45 -5.90
C SER A 280 16.30 -25.90 -5.88
N LEU A 281 15.38 -26.65 -5.25
CA LEU A 281 13.99 -26.21 -5.14
C LEU A 281 13.88 -24.89 -4.34
N PRO A 282 13.02 -23.95 -4.75
CA PRO A 282 12.83 -22.69 -4.07
C PRO A 282 12.08 -22.86 -2.74
N MET A 283 12.26 -21.90 -1.82
CA MET A 283 11.50 -21.87 -0.57
C MET A 283 10.00 -21.66 -0.82
N HIS A 284 9.64 -20.94 -1.86
CA HIS A 284 8.26 -20.73 -2.34
C HIS A 284 8.26 -20.35 -3.82
N CYS A 285 7.15 -20.60 -4.50
CA CYS A 285 6.93 -20.12 -5.86
C CYS A 285 5.46 -19.73 -6.05
N PHE A 286 5.17 -19.10 -7.20
CA PHE A 286 3.80 -18.86 -7.66
C PHE A 286 3.39 -19.90 -8.69
N LEU A 287 2.11 -20.26 -8.69
CA LEU A 287 1.48 -21.12 -9.66
C LEU A 287 0.31 -20.39 -10.32
N PRO A 288 0.05 -20.59 -11.60
CA PRO A 288 -1.08 -19.97 -12.28
C PRO A 288 -2.41 -20.44 -11.69
N LEU A 289 -3.48 -19.68 -11.87
CA LEU A 289 -4.81 -20.03 -11.37
C LEU A 289 -5.34 -21.36 -11.93
N SER A 290 -4.93 -21.70 -13.16
CA SER A 290 -5.27 -22.95 -13.86
C SER A 290 -4.62 -24.20 -13.28
N TYR A 291 -3.56 -24.05 -12.46
CA TYR A 291 -2.86 -25.19 -11.86
C TYR A 291 -3.79 -25.94 -10.90
N PRO A 292 -3.91 -27.29 -11.05
CA PRO A 292 -4.79 -28.08 -10.21
C PRO A 292 -4.27 -28.18 -8.77
N ILE A 293 -4.94 -27.54 -7.83
CA ILE A 293 -4.56 -27.57 -6.42
C ILE A 293 -5.42 -28.52 -5.58
N ASN A 294 -4.81 -29.11 -4.57
CA ASN A 294 -5.54 -29.71 -3.47
C ASN A 294 -5.92 -28.63 -2.44
N ARG A 295 -7.22 -28.35 -2.29
CA ARG A 295 -7.71 -27.35 -1.34
C ARG A 295 -7.40 -27.65 0.13
N GLN A 296 -7.00 -28.88 0.45
CA GLN A 296 -6.61 -29.30 1.81
C GLN A 296 -5.12 -29.12 2.04
N ASP A 297 -4.32 -28.86 1.00
CA ASP A 297 -2.89 -28.63 1.11
C ASP A 297 -2.62 -27.33 1.88
N LYS A 298 -1.97 -27.47 3.03
CA LYS A 298 -1.65 -26.36 3.93
C LYS A 298 -0.50 -25.50 3.41
N ARG A 299 0.24 -25.95 2.39
CA ARG A 299 1.33 -25.17 1.79
C ARG A 299 0.82 -24.04 0.89
N ILE A 300 -0.45 -24.12 0.46
CA ILE A 300 -1.04 -23.25 -0.57
C ILE A 300 -1.74 -22.06 0.04
N SER A 301 -1.47 -20.88 -0.50
CA SER A 301 -2.16 -19.62 -0.24
C SER A 301 -2.77 -19.06 -1.53
N GLY A 302 -3.99 -18.54 -1.47
CA GLY A 302 -4.69 -17.94 -2.61
C GLY A 302 -6.19 -18.27 -2.66
N PRO A 303 -6.88 -17.94 -3.78
CA PRO A 303 -6.30 -17.26 -4.95
C PRO A 303 -5.83 -15.85 -4.61
N LEU A 304 -4.70 -15.44 -5.18
CA LEU A 304 -4.07 -14.16 -4.92
C LEU A 304 -3.45 -13.58 -6.22
N TRP A 305 -3.05 -12.33 -6.17
CA TRP A 305 -2.34 -11.68 -7.26
C TRP A 305 -0.90 -12.19 -7.35
N ILE A 306 -0.49 -12.70 -8.49
CA ILE A 306 0.85 -13.28 -8.72
C ILE A 306 1.79 -12.37 -9.53
N ALA A 307 1.28 -11.31 -10.14
CA ALA A 307 2.08 -10.30 -10.84
C ALA A 307 2.73 -9.30 -9.86
N PRO A 308 3.58 -8.37 -10.35
CA PRO A 308 4.21 -7.33 -9.52
C PRO A 308 3.21 -6.55 -8.64
N MET A 309 3.65 -6.16 -7.44
CA MET A 309 2.85 -5.46 -6.44
C MET A 309 3.12 -3.95 -6.40
N GLY A 310 3.83 -3.42 -7.37
CA GLY A 310 4.17 -2.00 -7.55
C GLY A 310 4.51 -1.68 -8.99
N ASP A 311 4.72 -0.41 -9.25
CA ASP A 311 5.12 0.14 -10.54
C ASP A 311 6.48 0.85 -10.37
N SER A 312 7.48 0.44 -11.15
CA SER A 312 8.85 0.93 -11.01
C SER A 312 8.96 2.44 -11.22
N GLU A 313 8.27 3.00 -12.23
CA GLU A 313 8.29 4.43 -12.50
C GLU A 313 7.65 5.22 -11.36
N VAL A 314 6.53 4.74 -10.82
CA VAL A 314 5.86 5.38 -9.69
C VAL A 314 6.75 5.35 -8.45
N MET A 315 7.28 4.17 -8.09
CA MET A 315 8.07 3.99 -6.88
C MET A 315 9.40 4.77 -6.92
N ALA A 316 9.98 4.99 -8.09
CA ALA A 316 11.20 5.77 -8.27
C ALA A 316 11.04 7.25 -7.83
N ASN A 317 9.81 7.76 -7.82
CA ASN A 317 9.50 9.14 -7.40
C ASN A 317 9.37 9.32 -5.87
N PHE A 318 9.46 8.25 -5.10
CA PHE A 318 9.46 8.33 -3.63
C PHE A 318 10.86 8.67 -3.11
N THR A 319 11.30 9.91 -3.32
CA THR A 319 12.61 10.41 -2.89
C THR A 319 12.52 11.20 -1.59
N GLU A 320 13.63 11.25 -0.85
CA GLU A 320 13.72 12.07 0.37
C GLU A 320 13.55 13.56 0.05
N GLU A 321 14.16 14.03 -1.04
CA GLU A 321 14.04 15.40 -1.51
C GLU A 321 12.58 15.78 -1.75
N GLU A 322 11.82 14.93 -2.46
CA GLU A 322 10.43 15.17 -2.79
C GLU A 322 9.55 15.23 -1.53
N VAL A 323 9.73 14.27 -0.62
CA VAL A 323 8.89 14.22 0.58
C VAL A 323 9.23 15.35 1.56
N VAL A 324 10.48 15.75 1.64
CA VAL A 324 10.90 16.90 2.47
C VAL A 324 10.33 18.18 1.88
N THR A 325 10.49 18.39 0.57
CA THR A 325 9.97 19.58 -0.11
C THR A 325 8.46 19.74 0.02
N MET A 326 7.70 18.66 -0.05
CA MET A 326 6.24 18.72 -0.05
C MET A 326 5.62 18.60 1.35
N CYS A 327 6.14 17.70 2.17
CA CYS A 327 5.44 17.24 3.38
C CYS A 327 6.11 17.70 4.68
N THR A 328 7.18 18.49 4.64
CA THR A 328 7.78 19.04 5.87
C THR A 328 7.71 20.56 5.92
N THR A 329 7.81 21.10 7.11
CA THR A 329 7.94 22.53 7.33
C THR A 329 9.07 22.78 8.32
N GLU A 330 9.88 23.78 8.03
CA GLU A 330 10.98 24.19 8.91
C GLU A 330 10.52 25.25 9.93
N TYR A 331 9.43 25.94 9.62
CA TYR A 331 8.97 27.03 10.48
C TYR A 331 7.49 27.39 10.24
N PHE A 332 6.72 27.50 11.33
CA PHE A 332 5.46 28.23 11.35
C PHE A 332 5.67 29.57 12.05
N LYS A 333 5.36 30.69 11.39
CA LYS A 333 5.48 32.03 11.98
C LYS A 333 4.83 32.16 13.37
N GLU A 334 3.77 31.42 13.60
CA GLU A 334 2.96 31.49 14.83
C GLU A 334 3.13 30.28 15.75
N ASN A 335 3.82 29.20 15.29
CA ASN A 335 4.09 27.97 16.04
C ASN A 335 2.99 27.62 17.08
N PRO A 336 1.73 27.40 16.65
CA PRO A 336 0.61 27.24 17.57
C PRO A 336 0.68 25.96 18.40
N MET A 337 1.60 25.05 18.08
CA MET A 337 1.87 23.83 18.83
C MET A 337 2.92 24.05 19.93
N ASN A 338 3.59 25.19 19.97
CA ASN A 338 4.77 25.45 20.81
C ASN A 338 5.88 24.40 20.64
N TRP A 339 6.10 23.94 19.41
CA TRP A 339 7.12 22.96 19.10
C TRP A 339 8.52 23.59 19.15
N SER A 340 9.48 22.85 19.70
CA SER A 340 10.91 23.14 19.59
C SER A 340 11.46 22.72 18.22
N GLU A 341 12.66 23.18 17.87
CA GLU A 341 13.38 22.71 16.67
C GLU A 341 13.52 21.18 16.67
N ARG A 342 13.71 20.58 17.83
CA ARG A 342 13.78 19.12 17.99
C ARG A 342 12.49 18.42 17.59
N ASP A 343 11.32 18.99 17.88
CA ASP A 343 10.02 18.42 17.54
C ASP A 343 9.81 18.44 16.02
N PHE A 344 10.18 19.53 15.34
CA PHE A 344 10.17 19.62 13.88
C PHE A 344 11.09 18.57 13.25
N GLU A 345 12.30 18.37 13.80
CA GLU A 345 13.23 17.37 13.32
C GLU A 345 12.69 15.93 13.53
N ILE A 346 12.00 15.65 14.63
CA ILE A 346 11.36 14.37 14.89
C ILE A 346 10.27 14.09 13.84
N GLU A 347 9.41 15.08 13.57
CA GLU A 347 8.35 14.93 12.56
C GLU A 347 8.95 14.75 11.16
N LYS A 348 9.97 15.51 10.77
CA LYS A 348 10.70 15.35 9.51
C LYS A 348 11.26 13.94 9.35
N ARG A 349 11.94 13.42 10.38
CA ARG A 349 12.47 12.04 10.36
C ARG A 349 11.37 10.99 10.22
N LYS A 350 10.21 11.18 10.86
CA LYS A 350 9.06 10.30 10.75
C LYS A 350 8.51 10.29 9.31
N ILE A 351 8.40 11.47 8.71
CA ILE A 351 7.94 11.64 7.33
C ILE A 351 8.91 10.97 6.34
N VAL A 352 10.21 11.24 6.44
CA VAL A 352 11.24 10.59 5.59
C VAL A 352 11.25 9.08 5.78
N ARG A 353 11.10 8.61 7.01
CA ARG A 353 11.09 7.17 7.31
C ARG A 353 9.95 6.42 6.60
N CYS A 354 8.81 7.05 6.34
CA CYS A 354 7.66 6.38 5.74
C CYS A 354 7.85 5.98 4.27
N ILE A 355 8.86 6.55 3.58
CA ILE A 355 9.22 6.21 2.20
C ILE A 355 10.51 5.39 2.08
N LYS A 356 11.12 5.02 3.22
CA LYS A 356 12.39 4.31 3.25
C LYS A 356 12.35 3.05 2.37
N ASN A 357 13.37 2.88 1.54
CA ASN A 357 13.58 1.79 0.59
C ASN A 357 12.61 1.75 -0.61
N ILE A 358 11.51 2.52 -0.66
CA ILE A 358 10.55 2.45 -1.78
C ILE A 358 11.25 2.74 -3.12
N LYS A 359 12.03 3.83 -3.19
CA LYS A 359 12.78 4.16 -4.41
C LYS A 359 13.77 3.07 -4.80
N ASN A 360 14.54 2.56 -3.84
CA ASN A 360 15.56 1.55 -4.14
C ASN A 360 14.94 0.22 -4.61
N GLU A 361 13.80 -0.15 -4.03
CA GLU A 361 13.06 -1.34 -4.43
C GLU A 361 12.41 -1.20 -5.82
N SER A 362 12.22 0.03 -6.34
CA SER A 362 11.63 0.26 -7.66
C SER A 362 12.38 -0.45 -8.79
N GLU A 363 13.70 -0.56 -8.69
CA GLU A 363 14.54 -1.20 -9.70
C GLU A 363 14.31 -2.70 -9.85
N ILE A 364 13.68 -3.32 -8.85
CA ILE A 364 13.46 -4.77 -8.77
C ILE A 364 12.02 -5.15 -8.41
N ILE A 365 11.09 -4.21 -8.35
CA ILE A 365 9.70 -4.49 -7.98
C ILE A 365 9.00 -5.42 -8.98
N GLU A 366 9.47 -5.43 -10.22
CA GLU A 366 9.01 -6.33 -11.28
C GLU A 366 9.69 -7.71 -11.19
N GLY A 367 10.78 -7.84 -10.45
CA GLY A 367 11.38 -9.10 -10.04
C GLY A 367 10.60 -9.69 -8.85
N GLU A 368 10.45 -10.97 -8.77
CA GLU A 368 9.27 -11.61 -8.19
C GLU A 368 9.37 -11.98 -6.73
N PHE A 369 10.58 -12.12 -6.18
CA PHE A 369 10.69 -12.69 -4.85
C PHE A 369 10.90 -11.64 -3.77
N LEU A 370 9.95 -11.58 -2.83
CA LEU A 370 10.19 -11.06 -1.51
C LEU A 370 10.78 -12.17 -0.65
N ILE A 371 12.00 -11.97 -0.17
CA ILE A 371 12.70 -12.93 0.69
C ILE A 371 12.90 -12.32 2.07
N LEU A 372 12.39 -12.99 3.08
CA LEU A 372 12.67 -12.67 4.48
C LEU A 372 13.91 -13.43 4.92
N THR A 373 14.88 -12.72 5.50
CA THR A 373 16.17 -13.34 5.88
C THR A 373 16.04 -14.34 7.01
N ASP A 374 15.08 -14.13 7.92
CA ASP A 374 14.80 -15.08 9.00
C ASP A 374 14.23 -16.41 8.48
N ASP A 375 13.34 -16.33 7.47
CA ASP A 375 12.78 -17.52 6.84
C ASP A 375 13.84 -18.27 6.03
N LEU A 376 14.68 -17.54 5.32
CA LEU A 376 15.77 -18.11 4.53
C LEU A 376 16.75 -18.89 5.42
N ALA A 377 17.12 -18.31 6.57
CA ALA A 377 17.98 -18.98 7.55
C ALA A 377 17.34 -20.23 8.13
N SER A 378 16.07 -20.15 8.51
CA SER A 378 15.31 -21.29 9.06
C SER A 378 15.14 -22.41 8.02
N TRP A 379 14.84 -22.05 6.78
CA TRP A 379 14.65 -23.02 5.69
C TRP A 379 15.92 -23.81 5.37
N ARG A 380 17.08 -23.14 5.39
CA ARG A 380 18.37 -23.80 5.15
C ARG A 380 19.07 -24.28 6.42
N ASN A 381 18.43 -24.12 7.57
CA ASN A 381 18.97 -24.53 8.87
C ASN A 381 20.38 -23.96 9.16
N VAL A 382 20.58 -22.67 8.83
CA VAL A 382 21.84 -21.95 9.12
C VAL A 382 21.74 -21.26 10.49
N GLY A 383 22.90 -21.10 11.15
CA GLY A 383 22.98 -20.71 12.56
C GLY A 383 22.47 -19.31 12.89
N SER A 384 22.48 -18.37 11.95
CA SER A 384 21.94 -17.02 12.14
C SER A 384 21.41 -16.42 10.84
N PRO A 385 20.32 -15.61 10.92
CA PRO A 385 19.83 -14.89 9.74
C PRO A 385 20.89 -13.93 9.21
N PRO A 386 21.11 -13.90 7.88
CA PRO A 386 22.03 -12.96 7.27
C PRO A 386 21.44 -11.54 7.31
N SER A 387 22.28 -10.51 7.35
CA SER A 387 21.83 -9.14 7.17
C SER A 387 21.25 -8.96 5.76
N PRO A 388 20.03 -8.41 5.59
CA PRO A 388 19.48 -8.12 4.26
C PRO A 388 20.41 -7.26 3.41
N LYS A 389 21.12 -6.30 4.01
CA LYS A 389 22.11 -5.46 3.30
C LYS A 389 23.26 -6.29 2.75
N LYS A 390 23.77 -7.27 3.51
CA LYS A 390 24.85 -8.14 3.08
C LYS A 390 24.41 -9.05 1.93
N MET A 391 23.18 -9.59 2.01
CA MET A 391 22.60 -10.38 0.92
C MET A 391 22.48 -9.55 -0.36
N VAL A 392 21.89 -8.34 -0.28
CA VAL A 392 21.74 -7.44 -1.41
C VAL A 392 23.10 -7.09 -2.05
N SER A 393 24.11 -6.73 -1.24
CA SER A 393 25.45 -6.41 -1.76
C SER A 393 26.05 -7.58 -2.56
N LYS A 394 26.06 -8.77 -1.94
CA LYS A 394 26.67 -9.96 -2.58
C LYS A 394 25.91 -10.44 -3.83
N ILE A 395 24.58 -10.36 -3.83
CA ILE A 395 23.79 -10.70 -5.02
C ILE A 395 24.10 -9.73 -6.15
N ASN A 396 24.20 -8.43 -5.85
CA ASN A 396 24.57 -7.41 -6.85
C ASN A 396 26.01 -7.63 -7.36
N GLU A 397 26.95 -8.02 -6.50
CA GLU A 397 28.34 -8.38 -6.88
C GLU A 397 28.38 -9.57 -7.85
N LYS A 398 27.40 -10.51 -7.75
CA LYS A 398 27.26 -11.64 -8.70
C LYS A 398 26.53 -11.25 -10.00
N GLY A 399 26.21 -9.96 -10.20
CA GLY A 399 25.61 -9.43 -11.45
C GLY A 399 24.09 -9.51 -11.53
N PHE A 400 23.41 -9.87 -10.46
CA PHE A 400 21.96 -9.85 -10.36
C PHE A 400 21.48 -8.56 -9.70
N LYS A 401 20.21 -8.22 -9.89
CA LYS A 401 19.61 -7.08 -9.20
C LYS A 401 19.01 -7.51 -7.87
N ALA A 402 19.30 -6.76 -6.82
CA ALA A 402 18.68 -6.92 -5.51
C ALA A 402 18.55 -5.57 -4.80
N ALA A 403 17.48 -5.39 -4.02
CA ALA A 403 17.24 -4.21 -3.20
C ALA A 403 16.55 -4.57 -1.88
N LEU A 404 16.79 -3.74 -0.86
CA LEU A 404 16.09 -3.86 0.41
C LEU A 404 14.60 -3.58 0.20
N SER A 405 13.74 -4.40 0.77
CA SER A 405 12.30 -4.14 0.75
C SER A 405 11.91 -2.96 1.65
N HIS A 406 10.86 -2.26 1.28
CA HIS A 406 10.24 -1.23 2.13
C HIS A 406 9.32 -1.81 3.21
N TYR A 407 9.08 -3.11 3.20
CA TYR A 407 8.29 -3.77 4.23
C TYR A 407 9.02 -3.77 5.59
N PRO A 408 8.30 -3.77 6.71
CA PRO A 408 8.91 -3.56 8.03
C PRO A 408 9.79 -4.72 8.52
N LYS A 409 9.61 -5.94 7.98
CA LYS A 409 10.45 -7.09 8.32
C LYS A 409 11.78 -7.08 7.55
N PRO A 410 12.87 -7.61 8.15
CA PRO A 410 14.15 -7.76 7.46
C PRO A 410 13.99 -8.60 6.19
N SER A 411 14.03 -7.94 5.02
CA SER A 411 13.73 -8.56 3.74
C SER A 411 14.37 -7.81 2.58
N PHE A 412 14.46 -8.49 1.45
CA PHE A 412 14.94 -7.95 0.18
C PHE A 412 14.17 -8.57 -0.99
N ARG A 413 14.24 -7.93 -2.17
CA ARG A 413 13.78 -8.50 -3.44
C ARG A 413 14.96 -8.70 -4.37
N THR A 414 14.86 -9.69 -5.25
CA THR A 414 15.90 -10.00 -6.23
C THR A 414 15.32 -10.75 -7.44
N ASN A 415 15.98 -10.62 -8.58
CA ASN A 415 15.78 -11.45 -9.77
C ASN A 415 16.81 -12.60 -9.86
N ALA A 416 17.64 -12.78 -8.85
CA ALA A 416 18.58 -13.87 -8.82
C ALA A 416 17.84 -15.22 -8.72
N PRO A 417 18.28 -16.25 -9.44
CA PRO A 417 17.76 -17.60 -9.27
C PRO A 417 18.10 -18.14 -7.87
N TRP A 418 17.35 -19.14 -7.43
CA TRP A 418 17.47 -19.66 -6.06
C TRP A 418 18.83 -20.26 -5.75
N GLU A 419 19.52 -20.83 -6.72
CA GLU A 419 20.90 -21.34 -6.58
C GLU A 419 21.82 -20.21 -6.11
N VAL A 420 21.75 -19.05 -6.76
CA VAL A 420 22.58 -17.89 -6.40
C VAL A 420 22.23 -17.36 -5.00
N ILE A 421 20.94 -17.36 -4.65
CA ILE A 421 20.49 -16.92 -3.32
C ILE A 421 21.05 -17.85 -2.23
N ILE A 422 21.04 -19.17 -2.48
CA ILE A 422 21.57 -20.19 -1.57
C ILE A 422 23.09 -20.03 -1.43
N ASP A 423 23.82 -19.93 -2.55
CA ASP A 423 25.28 -19.71 -2.54
C ASP A 423 25.65 -18.47 -1.72
N VAL A 424 24.95 -17.35 -1.94
CA VAL A 424 25.19 -16.11 -1.21
C VAL A 424 24.86 -16.29 0.28
N LEU A 425 23.81 -17.03 0.63
CA LEU A 425 23.51 -17.34 2.01
C LEU A 425 24.66 -18.08 2.69
N GLU A 426 25.20 -19.13 2.04
CA GLU A 426 26.31 -19.91 2.55
C GLU A 426 27.58 -19.06 2.72
N GLU A 427 27.90 -18.21 1.75
CA GLU A 427 29.02 -17.25 1.81
C GLU A 427 28.86 -16.20 2.93
N THR A 428 27.67 -15.97 3.40
CA THR A 428 27.41 -14.97 4.46
C THR A 428 27.52 -15.53 5.86
N GLN A 429 27.57 -16.87 6.00
CA GLN A 429 27.75 -17.50 7.30
C GLN A 429 29.19 -17.34 7.80
N PRO A 430 29.42 -17.27 9.12
CA PRO A 430 30.77 -17.31 9.68
C PRO A 430 31.42 -18.66 9.33
N PRO A 431 32.73 -18.69 9.12
CA PRO A 431 33.44 -19.96 8.94
C PRO A 431 33.21 -20.84 10.17
N MET A 432 32.91 -22.11 9.94
CA MET A 432 32.76 -23.12 11.00
C MET A 432 34.07 -23.31 11.76
#